data_a7496b3e9251cc3055db710294773dba
#
_entry.id   a7496b3e9251cc3055db710294773dba
#
_cell.length_a   1.000
_cell.length_b   1.000
_cell.length_c   1.000
_cell.angle_alpha   90.00
_cell.angle_beta   90.00
_cell.angle_gamma   90.00
#
_symmetry.space_group_name_H-M   'P 1'
#
loop_
_entity.id
_entity.type
_entity.pdbx_description
1 polymer ?
#
loop_
_entity_poly.entity_id
_entity_poly.type
_entity_poly.pdbx_seq_one_letter_code
_entity_poly.pdbx_strand_id
1 'polypeptide(L)'
;SQFNLPCEYLRVYSPSAEVRGHGPGQEVLQYGKQNVGIDRIEPQGAYAVRLCFDDGHDTGLYSWETLYELGVHYDEWWQNYLRRLEKAGRKRSSSMGDIPVVVRTPTSTGSR
;
A
#
# COMPACT_ATOMS: atom_id res chain seq x y z
N SER A 1 -19.09 5.12 -11.22
CA SER A 1 -18.58 3.79 -10.89
C SER A 1 -18.28 3.68 -9.41
N GLN A 2 -18.42 2.49 -8.88
CA GLN A 2 -18.15 2.24 -7.48
C GLN A 2 -17.13 1.11 -7.35
N PHE A 3 -16.06 1.37 -6.58
CA PHE A 3 -15.00 0.39 -6.38
C PHE A 3 -14.76 0.20 -4.89
N ASN A 4 -14.45 -1.02 -4.49
CA ASN A 4 -14.02 -1.33 -3.12
C ASN A 4 -12.54 -1.67 -3.18
N LEU A 5 -11.69 -0.70 -2.81
CA LEU A 5 -10.25 -0.85 -2.93
C LEU A 5 -9.62 -1.01 -1.56
N PRO A 6 -8.79 -2.05 -1.37
CA PRO A 6 -8.12 -2.24 -0.07
C PRO A 6 -7.16 -1.11 0.24
N CYS A 7 -7.01 -0.79 1.51
CA CYS A 7 -6.08 0.25 1.94
C CYS A 7 -4.65 -0.08 1.52
N GLU A 8 -4.25 -1.35 1.63
CA GLU A 8 -2.92 -1.77 1.21
C GLU A 8 -2.66 -1.45 -0.26
N TYR A 9 -3.63 -1.72 -1.12
CA TYR A 9 -3.49 -1.45 -2.54
C TYR A 9 -3.32 0.05 -2.80
N LEU A 10 -4.16 0.87 -2.16
CA LEU A 10 -4.05 2.32 -2.29
C LEU A 10 -2.71 2.82 -1.77
N ARG A 11 -2.19 2.21 -0.71
CA ARG A 11 -0.91 2.61 -0.11
C ARG A 11 0.26 2.28 -1.01
N VAL A 12 0.30 1.06 -1.56
CA VAL A 12 1.45 0.63 -2.36
C VAL A 12 1.49 1.30 -3.73
N TYR A 13 0.36 1.78 -4.20
CA TYR A 13 0.28 2.50 -5.48
C TYR A 13 0.04 4.00 -5.27
N SER A 14 0.46 4.52 -4.12
CA SER A 14 0.31 5.95 -3.83
C SER A 14 0.97 6.80 -4.93
N PRO A 15 0.32 7.88 -5.34
CA PRO A 15 0.91 8.79 -6.33
C PRO A 15 2.00 9.69 -5.78
N SER A 16 2.33 9.55 -4.49
CA SER A 16 3.38 10.33 -3.86
C SER A 16 4.74 10.06 -4.50
N ALA A 17 5.59 11.08 -4.56
CA ALA A 17 6.96 10.92 -5.05
C ALA A 17 7.75 9.91 -4.22
N GLU A 18 7.38 9.73 -2.95
CA GLU A 18 8.02 8.74 -2.09
C GLU A 18 7.85 7.32 -2.62
N VAL A 19 6.78 7.08 -3.38
CA VAL A 19 6.48 5.78 -3.95
C VAL A 19 6.89 5.71 -5.42
N ARG A 20 6.59 6.78 -6.18
CA ARG A 20 6.86 6.80 -7.61
C ARG A 20 8.33 6.99 -7.94
N GLY A 21 9.11 7.55 -7.01
CA GLY A 21 10.52 7.79 -7.27
C GLY A 21 10.73 8.91 -8.27
N HIS A 22 11.80 8.81 -9.04
CA HIS A 22 12.21 9.86 -9.96
C HIS A 22 11.69 9.67 -11.38
N GLY A 23 10.89 8.63 -11.62
CA GLY A 23 10.32 8.39 -12.93
C GLY A 23 10.12 6.92 -13.19
N PRO A 24 9.71 6.57 -14.43
CA PRO A 24 9.48 5.16 -14.78
C PRO A 24 10.71 4.32 -14.51
N GLY A 25 10.51 3.18 -13.86
CA GLY A 25 11.59 2.29 -13.49
C GLY A 25 12.28 2.67 -12.20
N GLN A 26 11.91 3.80 -11.59
CA GLN A 26 12.51 4.27 -10.35
C GLN A 26 11.55 4.15 -9.17
N GLU A 27 10.45 3.44 -9.36
CA GLU A 27 9.45 3.27 -8.30
C GLU A 27 10.05 2.55 -7.10
N VAL A 28 9.64 3.00 -5.90
CA VAL A 28 10.12 2.41 -4.66
C VAL A 28 9.10 1.36 -4.23
N LEU A 29 9.49 0.10 -4.26
CA LEU A 29 8.58 -0.99 -3.87
C LEU A 29 8.22 -0.86 -2.40
N GLN A 30 6.93 -0.79 -2.13
CA GLN A 30 6.42 -0.74 -0.76
C GLN A 30 6.17 -2.17 -0.28
N TYR A 31 6.52 -2.46 0.98
CA TYR A 31 6.30 -3.79 1.54
C TYR A 31 5.95 -3.64 3.01
N GLY A 32 5.44 -4.73 3.61
CA GLY A 32 5.04 -4.70 5.00
C GLY A 32 3.81 -3.86 5.25
N LYS A 33 2.94 -3.71 4.26
CA LYS A 33 1.79 -2.79 4.32
C LYS A 33 0.45 -3.52 4.46
N GLN A 34 0.47 -4.82 4.73
CA GLN A 34 -0.74 -5.63 4.74
C GLN A 34 -1.82 -5.08 5.68
N ASN A 35 -1.41 -4.54 6.82
CA ASN A 35 -2.34 -4.07 7.83
C ASN A 35 -2.50 -2.56 7.89
N VAL A 36 -2.02 -1.84 6.86
CA VAL A 36 -2.14 -0.39 6.84
C VAL A 36 -3.60 0.01 6.72
N GLY A 37 -3.97 1.05 7.46
CA GLY A 37 -5.31 1.62 7.36
C GLY A 37 -5.23 3.10 7.04
N ILE A 38 -6.40 3.71 6.88
CA ILE A 38 -6.51 5.14 6.59
C ILE A 38 -7.09 5.84 7.80
N ASP A 39 -6.33 6.78 8.37
CA ASP A 39 -6.77 7.55 9.53
C ASP A 39 -7.71 8.69 9.12
N ARG A 40 -7.39 9.37 8.02
CA ARG A 40 -8.17 10.51 7.56
C ARG A 40 -8.16 10.57 6.05
N ILE A 41 -9.23 11.13 5.50
CA ILE A 41 -9.34 11.46 4.09
C ILE A 41 -9.62 12.96 4.02
N GLU A 42 -8.71 13.71 3.40
CA GLU A 42 -8.81 15.17 3.34
C GLU A 42 -9.05 15.61 1.90
N PRO A 43 -10.21 16.17 1.60
CA PRO A 43 -10.45 16.68 0.25
C PRO A 43 -9.47 17.79 -0.11
N GLN A 44 -9.02 17.80 -1.35
CA GLN A 44 -8.10 18.81 -1.87
C GLN A 44 -8.76 19.45 -3.08
N GLY A 45 -9.46 20.55 -2.85
CA GLY A 45 -10.25 21.16 -3.90
C GLY A 45 -11.33 20.21 -4.38
N ALA A 46 -11.68 20.31 -5.66
CA ALA A 46 -12.69 19.44 -6.28
C ALA A 46 -12.04 18.29 -7.06
N TYR A 47 -10.72 18.17 -7.02
CA TYR A 47 -10.01 17.27 -7.93
C TYR A 47 -9.44 16.02 -7.27
N ALA A 48 -9.21 16.06 -5.97
CA ALA A 48 -8.42 15.01 -5.34
C ALA A 48 -8.73 14.87 -3.87
N VAL A 49 -8.25 13.78 -3.29
CA VAL A 49 -8.26 13.59 -1.84
C VAL A 49 -6.87 13.21 -1.40
N ARG A 50 -6.50 13.66 -0.22
CA ARG A 50 -5.26 13.23 0.42
C ARG A 50 -5.60 12.10 1.37
N LEU A 51 -4.98 10.95 1.20
CA LEU A 51 -5.20 9.81 2.09
C LEU A 51 -4.10 9.82 3.13
N CYS A 52 -4.50 9.90 4.40
CA CYS A 52 -3.56 9.92 5.51
C CYS A 52 -3.54 8.54 6.14
N PHE A 53 -2.53 7.76 5.79
CA PHE A 53 -2.42 6.36 6.25
C PHE A 53 -1.87 6.31 7.67
N ASP A 54 -2.18 5.22 8.37
CA ASP A 54 -1.80 5.08 9.77
C ASP A 54 -0.32 4.71 9.94
N ASP A 55 0.41 4.49 8.86
CA ASP A 55 1.85 4.29 8.92
C ASP A 55 2.63 5.60 8.74
N GLY A 56 1.92 6.73 8.75
CA GLY A 56 2.53 8.05 8.63
C GLY A 56 2.64 8.58 7.21
N HIS A 57 2.28 7.79 6.22
CA HIS A 57 2.34 8.22 4.82
C HIS A 57 1.11 9.07 4.51
N ASP A 58 1.31 10.36 4.28
CA ASP A 58 0.20 11.29 4.05
C ASP A 58 0.46 12.25 2.91
N THR A 59 1.40 11.91 2.03
CA THR A 59 1.79 12.82 0.94
C THR A 59 1.17 12.45 -0.40
N GLY A 60 0.33 11.43 -0.44
CA GLY A 60 -0.29 11.01 -1.70
C GLY A 60 -1.60 11.75 -1.95
N LEU A 61 -1.64 12.48 -3.06
CA LEU A 61 -2.86 13.13 -3.52
C LEU A 61 -3.47 12.27 -4.62
N TYR A 62 -4.65 11.73 -4.35
CA TYR A 62 -5.31 10.83 -5.28
C TYR A 62 -6.39 11.63 -6.02
N SER A 63 -6.12 11.94 -7.29
CA SER A 63 -7.15 12.57 -8.11
C SER A 63 -8.26 11.55 -8.38
N TRP A 64 -9.44 12.05 -8.73
CA TRP A 64 -10.53 11.14 -9.09
C TRP A 64 -10.14 10.25 -10.25
N GLU A 65 -9.37 10.80 -11.19
CA GLU A 65 -8.85 10.03 -12.31
C GLU A 65 -7.93 8.90 -11.85
N THR A 66 -7.02 9.20 -10.92
CA THR A 66 -6.12 8.19 -10.36
C THR A 66 -6.90 7.09 -9.66
N LEU A 67 -7.91 7.47 -8.86
CA LEU A 67 -8.72 6.48 -8.17
C LEU A 67 -9.49 5.60 -9.16
N TYR A 68 -9.99 6.18 -10.23
CA TYR A 68 -10.67 5.42 -11.27
C TYR A 68 -9.72 4.42 -11.93
N GLU A 69 -8.52 4.87 -12.27
CA GLU A 69 -7.51 4.00 -12.88
C GLU A 69 -7.16 2.84 -11.95
N LEU A 70 -6.97 3.14 -10.68
CA LEU A 70 -6.66 2.10 -9.69
C LEU A 70 -7.80 1.08 -9.61
N GLY A 71 -9.05 1.56 -9.68
CA GLY A 71 -10.20 0.68 -9.64
C GLY A 71 -10.31 -0.21 -10.86
N VAL A 72 -10.11 0.37 -12.05
CA VAL A 72 -10.22 -0.35 -13.31
C VAL A 72 -9.15 -1.43 -13.40
N HIS A 73 -7.94 -1.13 -12.94
CA HIS A 73 -6.80 -2.03 -13.09
C HIS A 73 -6.50 -2.83 -11.83
N TYR A 74 -7.43 -2.92 -10.89
CA TYR A 74 -7.15 -3.52 -9.60
C TYR A 74 -6.60 -4.94 -9.74
N ASP A 75 -7.27 -5.82 -10.49
CA ASP A 75 -6.83 -7.21 -10.59
C ASP A 75 -5.44 -7.31 -11.21
N GLU A 76 -5.22 -6.59 -12.28
CA GLU A 76 -3.94 -6.63 -13.00
C GLU A 76 -2.81 -6.05 -12.15
N TRP A 77 -3.03 -4.88 -11.56
CA TRP A 77 -1.98 -4.20 -10.81
C TRP A 77 -1.71 -4.87 -9.47
N TRP A 78 -2.73 -5.47 -8.87
CA TRP A 78 -2.52 -6.21 -7.64
C TRP A 78 -1.64 -7.43 -7.88
N GLN A 79 -1.90 -8.20 -8.95
CA GLN A 79 -1.07 -9.34 -9.29
C GLN A 79 0.35 -8.90 -9.63
N ASN A 80 0.49 -7.77 -10.31
CA ASN A 80 1.80 -7.22 -10.62
C ASN A 80 2.57 -6.88 -9.34
N TYR A 81 1.88 -6.29 -8.36
CA TYR A 81 2.49 -5.97 -7.07
C TYR A 81 2.97 -7.24 -6.36
N LEU A 82 2.15 -8.28 -6.34
CA LEU A 82 2.52 -9.53 -5.69
C LEU A 82 3.75 -10.16 -6.34
N ARG A 83 3.85 -10.08 -7.66
CA ARG A 83 5.02 -10.59 -8.38
C ARG A 83 6.27 -9.78 -8.03
N ARG A 84 6.13 -8.48 -7.89
CA ARG A 84 7.27 -7.62 -7.52
C ARG A 84 7.76 -7.93 -6.11
N LEU A 85 6.85 -8.20 -5.19
CA LEU A 85 7.23 -8.60 -3.84
C LEU A 85 8.00 -9.90 -3.85
N GLU A 86 7.51 -10.88 -4.56
CA GLU A 86 8.16 -12.18 -4.65
C GLU A 86 9.56 -12.04 -5.25
N LYS A 87 9.67 -11.30 -6.33
CA LYS A 87 10.93 -11.09 -7.01
C LYS A 87 11.95 -10.39 -6.12
N ALA A 88 11.49 -9.49 -5.25
CA ALA A 88 12.36 -8.75 -4.35
C ALA A 88 12.61 -9.49 -3.04
N GLY A 89 11.97 -10.63 -2.82
CA GLY A 89 12.10 -11.36 -1.57
C GLY A 89 11.45 -10.65 -0.39
N ARG A 90 10.42 -9.84 -0.64
CA ARG A 90 9.74 -9.08 0.40
C ARG A 90 8.37 -9.66 0.65
N LYS A 91 7.75 -9.26 1.76
CA LYS A 91 6.45 -9.76 2.17
C LYS A 91 5.48 -8.62 2.42
N ARG A 92 4.20 -8.93 2.30
CA ARG A 92 3.14 -7.99 2.64
C ARG A 92 3.07 -7.76 4.14
N SER A 93 3.36 -8.78 4.95
CA SER A 93 3.27 -8.68 6.40
C SER A 93 4.37 -7.77 6.92
N SER A 94 4.00 -6.86 7.83
CA SER A 94 4.99 -6.08 8.53
C SER A 94 5.54 -6.97 9.61
N SER A 95 6.68 -7.48 9.39
CA SER A 95 7.18 -8.35 10.36
C SER A 95 8.01 -7.65 11.34
N MET A 96 7.74 -7.76 12.28
CA MET A 96 8.63 -7.60 13.23
C MET A 96 8.38 -8.54 14.21
N GLY A 97 7.93 -8.43 13.55
CA GLY A 97 7.54 -9.00 13.78
C GLY A 97 6.92 -9.63 13.47
N ASP A 98 6.59 -9.84 13.10
CA ASP A 98 6.12 -10.69 12.79
C ASP A 98 6.65 -11.46 13.02
N ILE A 99 6.98 -11.10 13.68
CA ILE A 99 7.45 -11.67 14.12
C ILE A 99 7.35 -12.11 14.54
N PRO A 100 7.30 -12.19 14.89
CA PRO A 100 7.29 -12.77 15.48
C PRO A 100 7.33 -12.93 15.99
N VAL A 101 7.15 -12.84 16.37
CA VAL A 101 7.37 -13.10 17.14
C VAL A 101 7.23 -13.41 17.43
N VAL A 102 7.04 -13.44 17.72
CA VAL A 102 7.09 -13.86 18.32
C VAL A 102 6.92 -14.07 18.63
N VAL A 103 6.68 -14.05 18.80
CA VAL A 103 6.67 -14.34 19.39
C VAL A 103 6.24 -14.60 19.54
N ARG A 104 5.91 -14.72 19.77
CA ARG A 104 5.76 -14.98 20.25
C ARG A 104 5.54 -15.59 20.18
N THR A 105 5.28 -15.74 20.17
CA THR A 105 5.32 -16.27 20.40
C THR A 105 5.19 -16.85 20.25
N PRO A 106 4.96 -17.14 20.58
CA PRO A 106 5.06 -17.74 20.62
C PRO A 106 4.81 -18.26 20.29
N THR A 107 4.47 -18.46 20.20
CA THR A 107 4.49 -18.90 20.04
C THR A 107 4.29 -19.30 19.42
N SER A 108 4.08 -19.37 19.30
CA SER A 108 4.22 -19.63 18.86
C SER A 108 4.22 -19.86 18.12
N THR A 109 4.01 -19.88 17.93
CA THR A 109 4.28 -19.98 17.35
C THR A 109 4.36 -20.12 16.59
N GLY A 110 4.27 -20.00 16.34
CA GLY A 110 4.49 -20.06 15.83
C GLY A 110 4.55 -20.08 15.05
N SER A 111 4.42 -20.18 15.00
CA SER A 111 4.71 -20.11 14.50
C SER A 111 4.74 -20.10 14.01
N ARG A 112 4.45 -19.97 13.96
CA ARG A 112 4.65 -19.76 13.82
C ARG A 112 4.74 -19.98 13.61
#